data_f7ac769ab97199221a98d9246e396bb8
#
_entry.id   f7ac769ab97199221a98d9246e396bb8
#
_cell.length_a   1.000
_cell.length_b   1.000
_cell.length_c   1.000
_cell.angle_alpha   90.00
_cell.angle_beta   90.00
_cell.angle_gamma   90.00
#
_symmetry.space_group_name_H-M   'P 1'
#
loop_
_entity.id
_entity.type
_entity.pdbx_description
1 polymer ?
#
loop_
_entity_poly.entity_id
_entity_poly.type
_entity_poly.pdbx_seq_one_letter_code
_entity_poly.pdbx_strand_id
1 'polypeptide(L)'
;FMMLKAALLPEIEIVQMKYITPSKFNTVQNSSSEYRPKLFKRLRTFTWINPVHETVRLEPVVYDSDICIQHLPQGTHGKRDFTIFKRSFERNGTLPKSIATMYAKELLKCGSPEDFTNALPYFQGEYRNSPDIESTCVLSRYYRMNGDYDKFFSVALKNVAVDGCSEVCCELGAYYFDKADYEEASLWYYNAAFETKPVLDVECGGGKALHALSECYSRWADEKQKKLDSLPPKSRNVFKGD
;
A
#
# COMPACT_ATOMS: atom_id res chain seq x y z
N PHE A 1 35.35 5.92 1.70
CA PHE A 1 35.27 7.19 0.94
C PHE A 1 36.65 7.74 0.52
N MET A 2 37.66 7.78 1.38
CA MET A 2 39.01 8.28 1.03
C MET A 2 39.63 7.48 -0.13
N MET A 3 39.57 6.14 -0.09
CA MET A 3 40.07 5.27 -1.17
C MET A 3 39.29 5.50 -2.46
N LEU A 4 37.95 5.55 -2.39
CA LEU A 4 37.12 5.84 -3.55
C LEU A 4 37.51 7.19 -4.17
N LYS A 5 37.64 8.25 -3.37
CA LYS A 5 38.02 9.58 -3.84
C LYS A 5 39.38 9.60 -4.53
N ALA A 6 40.34 8.82 -4.03
CA ALA A 6 41.68 8.73 -4.64
C ALA A 6 41.69 7.94 -5.95
N ALA A 7 40.75 7.02 -6.16
CA ALA A 7 40.64 6.17 -7.33
C ALA A 7 39.70 6.71 -8.42
N LEU A 8 38.88 7.74 -8.11
CA LEU A 8 37.93 8.29 -9.06
C LEU A 8 38.64 9.01 -10.22
N LEU A 9 38.26 8.64 -11.44
CA LEU A 9 38.69 9.31 -12.67
C LEU A 9 38.02 10.68 -12.80
N PRO A 10 38.71 11.68 -13.37
CA PRO A 10 38.19 13.06 -13.50
C PRO A 10 36.89 13.19 -14.28
N GLU A 11 36.65 12.29 -15.25
CA GLU A 11 35.44 12.27 -16.08
C GLU A 11 34.20 11.79 -15.35
N ILE A 12 34.31 11.07 -14.23
CA ILE A 12 33.18 10.59 -13.47
C ILE A 12 32.43 11.75 -12.83
N GLU A 13 31.14 11.85 -13.11
CA GLU A 13 30.27 12.93 -12.67
C GLU A 13 29.33 12.53 -11.54
N ILE A 14 28.89 11.26 -11.54
CA ILE A 14 28.00 10.70 -10.53
C ILE A 14 28.57 9.37 -10.06
N VAL A 15 28.62 9.19 -8.73
CA VAL A 15 28.90 7.88 -8.13
C VAL A 15 27.62 7.32 -7.51
N GLN A 16 27.23 6.17 -7.95
CA GLN A 16 26.17 5.39 -7.34
C GLN A 16 26.74 4.45 -6.27
N MET A 17 25.95 4.23 -5.22
CA MET A 17 26.25 3.29 -4.17
C MET A 17 25.13 2.28 -4.04
N LYS A 18 25.48 1.06 -3.69
CA LYS A 18 24.51 -0.02 -3.48
C LYS A 18 23.69 0.28 -2.23
N TYR A 19 22.39 0.52 -2.44
CA TYR A 19 21.45 0.84 -1.37
C TYR A 19 20.69 -0.42 -0.96
N ILE A 20 20.84 -0.84 0.28
CA ILE A 20 20.27 -2.09 0.79
C ILE A 20 19.20 -1.74 1.81
N THR A 21 17.98 -2.20 1.57
CA THR A 21 16.86 -2.10 2.52
C THR A 21 16.59 -3.48 3.12
N PRO A 22 16.61 -3.67 4.45
CA PRO A 22 16.28 -4.94 5.08
C PRO A 22 14.87 -5.43 4.70
N SER A 23 14.69 -6.74 4.60
CA SER A 23 13.45 -7.38 4.12
C SER A 23 12.19 -6.92 4.86
N LYS A 24 12.28 -6.68 6.17
CA LYS A 24 11.16 -6.17 7.00
C LYS A 24 10.63 -4.79 6.57
N PHE A 25 11.36 -4.05 5.74
CA PHE A 25 10.96 -2.75 5.20
C PHE A 25 10.68 -2.81 3.70
N ASN A 26 10.82 -3.98 3.08
CA ASN A 26 10.54 -4.14 1.65
C ASN A 26 9.04 -4.07 1.39
N THR A 27 8.71 -3.48 0.26
CA THR A 27 7.36 -3.49 -0.31
C THR A 27 7.37 -4.26 -1.62
N VAL A 28 6.21 -4.55 -2.19
CA VAL A 28 6.07 -5.29 -3.48
C VAL A 28 6.96 -4.72 -4.59
N GLN A 29 7.35 -3.44 -4.50
CA GLN A 29 8.10 -2.75 -5.56
C GLN A 29 9.49 -2.29 -5.17
N ASN A 30 9.93 -2.48 -3.92
CA ASN A 30 11.28 -2.14 -3.53
C ASN A 30 12.16 -3.38 -3.66
N SER A 31 13.18 -3.29 -4.53
CA SER A 31 14.23 -4.30 -4.51
C SER A 31 14.97 -4.25 -3.17
N SER A 32 15.41 -5.39 -2.68
CA SER A 32 16.24 -5.48 -1.47
C SER A 32 17.58 -4.75 -1.63
N SER A 33 17.96 -4.45 -2.87
CA SER A 33 19.23 -3.81 -3.22
C SER A 33 19.13 -3.12 -4.58
N GLU A 34 19.48 -1.85 -4.63
CA GLU A 34 19.53 -1.04 -5.85
C GLU A 34 20.68 -0.04 -5.79
N TYR A 35 21.19 0.36 -6.97
CA TYR A 35 22.14 1.46 -7.04
C TYR A 35 21.43 2.80 -6.99
N ARG A 36 21.90 3.69 -6.12
CA ARG A 36 21.40 5.06 -6.01
C ARG A 36 22.52 6.08 -6.11
N PRO A 37 22.34 7.19 -6.85
CA PRO A 37 23.32 8.27 -6.91
C PRO A 37 23.50 8.90 -5.52
N LYS A 38 24.78 9.00 -5.09
CA LYS A 38 25.14 9.49 -3.75
C LYS A 38 26.22 10.56 -3.75
N LEU A 39 27.13 10.53 -4.73
CA LEU A 39 28.12 11.59 -4.89
C LEU A 39 27.96 12.23 -6.27
N PHE A 40 28.08 13.54 -6.29
CA PHE A 40 27.88 14.37 -7.48
C PHE A 40 29.09 15.28 -7.67
N LYS A 41 29.52 15.46 -8.90
CA LYS A 41 30.60 16.39 -9.23
C LYS A 41 30.19 17.81 -8.90
N ARG A 42 30.96 18.48 -8.05
CA ARG A 42 30.56 19.74 -7.40
C ARG A 42 30.22 20.88 -8.36
N LEU A 43 30.91 20.97 -9.48
CA LEU A 43 30.74 22.08 -10.44
C LEU A 43 29.86 21.72 -11.63
N ARG A 44 29.03 20.67 -11.49
CA ARG A 44 28.09 20.23 -12.52
C ARG A 44 26.66 20.46 -12.06
N THR A 45 25.81 20.97 -12.95
CA THR A 45 24.36 21.06 -12.72
C THR A 45 23.70 19.75 -13.09
N PHE A 46 22.87 19.23 -12.18
CA PHE A 46 22.09 18.00 -12.37
C PHE A 46 20.61 18.30 -12.36
N THR A 47 19.84 17.59 -13.18
CA THR A 47 18.38 17.69 -13.19
C THR A 47 17.81 16.65 -12.22
N TRP A 48 17.14 17.14 -11.17
CA TRP A 48 16.41 16.31 -10.24
C TRP A 48 15.04 15.98 -10.80
N ILE A 49 14.62 14.75 -10.65
CA ILE A 49 13.31 14.25 -11.06
C ILE A 49 12.60 13.62 -9.88
N ASN A 50 11.27 13.68 -9.90
CA ASN A 50 10.34 13.27 -8.87
C ASN A 50 10.35 14.18 -7.62
N PRO A 51 9.17 14.49 -7.07
CA PRO A 51 9.03 15.31 -5.87
C PRO A 51 9.28 14.51 -4.58
N VAL A 52 9.15 13.19 -4.63
CA VAL A 52 9.40 12.22 -3.53
C VAL A 52 10.23 11.08 -4.10
N HIS A 53 11.10 10.51 -3.28
CA HIS A 53 12.14 9.57 -3.75
C HIS A 53 12.96 10.17 -4.90
N GLU A 54 13.45 11.38 -4.62
CA GLU A 54 14.19 12.18 -5.60
C GLU A 54 15.34 11.38 -6.20
N THR A 55 15.46 11.46 -7.51
CA THR A 55 16.59 10.91 -8.24
C THR A 55 17.11 11.95 -9.22
N VAL A 56 18.25 11.66 -9.83
CA VAL A 56 18.90 12.54 -10.80
C VAL A 56 18.91 11.87 -12.15
N ARG A 57 18.72 12.64 -13.21
CA ARG A 57 18.95 12.14 -14.55
C ARG A 57 20.41 11.73 -14.68
N LEU A 58 20.67 10.46 -14.96
CA LEU A 58 22.01 9.88 -15.03
C LEU A 58 22.55 10.08 -16.45
N GLU A 59 23.31 11.14 -16.62
CA GLU A 59 24.02 11.47 -17.87
C GLU A 59 25.23 12.35 -17.52
N PRO A 60 26.36 12.20 -18.23
CA PRO A 60 26.75 11.13 -19.13
C PRO A 60 27.65 10.05 -18.52
N VAL A 61 28.40 10.32 -17.41
CA VAL A 61 29.37 9.36 -16.85
C VAL A 61 29.06 9.02 -15.41
N VAL A 62 28.62 7.79 -15.22
CA VAL A 62 28.21 7.24 -13.92
C VAL A 62 29.17 6.12 -13.52
N TYR A 63 29.56 6.06 -12.26
CA TYR A 63 30.37 4.98 -11.69
C TYR A 63 29.61 4.28 -10.56
N ASP A 64 29.47 2.97 -10.67
CA ASP A 64 28.86 2.12 -9.64
C ASP A 64 29.95 1.64 -8.70
N SER A 65 29.89 2.10 -7.46
CA SER A 65 30.90 1.75 -6.44
C SER A 65 30.48 0.53 -5.62
N ASP A 66 31.48 -0.17 -5.05
CA ASP A 66 31.28 -1.29 -4.13
C ASP A 66 30.79 -0.86 -2.74
N ILE A 67 30.61 0.43 -2.51
CA ILE A 67 30.14 0.94 -1.21
C ILE A 67 28.66 0.60 -1.04
N CYS A 68 28.36 -0.10 0.06
CA CYS A 68 27.00 -0.43 0.46
C CYS A 68 26.49 0.53 1.53
N ILE A 69 25.28 1.06 1.33
CA ILE A 69 24.56 1.87 2.31
C ILE A 69 23.37 1.06 2.82
N GLN A 70 23.36 0.76 4.11
CA GLN A 70 22.19 0.15 4.75
C GLN A 70 21.16 1.24 5.09
N HIS A 71 19.99 1.12 4.52
CA HIS A 71 18.87 2.00 4.87
C HIS A 71 18.06 1.41 6.01
N LEU A 72 18.18 2.01 7.18
CA LEU A 72 17.47 1.63 8.40
C LEU A 72 16.45 2.73 8.74
N PRO A 73 15.23 2.69 8.18
CA PRO A 73 14.23 3.70 8.48
C PRO A 73 13.82 3.62 9.95
N GLN A 74 13.86 4.74 10.66
CA GLN A 74 13.47 4.84 12.08
C GLN A 74 11.99 5.15 12.29
N GLY A 75 11.21 5.28 11.20
CA GLY A 75 9.79 5.59 11.26
C GLY A 75 9.18 5.73 9.85
N THR A 76 7.87 5.94 9.82
CA THR A 76 7.16 6.23 8.57
C THR A 76 7.26 7.73 8.26
N HIS A 77 7.65 8.07 7.04
CA HIS A 77 7.68 9.45 6.54
C HIS A 77 6.33 9.89 5.94
N GLY A 78 5.29 9.07 6.05
CA GLY A 78 4.01 9.24 5.36
C GLY A 78 3.41 10.64 5.44
N LYS A 79 3.31 11.24 6.64
CA LYS A 79 2.71 12.58 6.78
C LYS A 79 3.45 13.68 6.00
N ARG A 80 4.79 13.63 5.99
CA ARG A 80 5.59 14.55 5.19
C ARG A 80 5.35 14.33 3.70
N ASP A 81 5.33 13.09 3.29
CA ASP A 81 5.21 12.71 1.89
C ASP A 81 3.81 13.03 1.35
N PHE A 82 2.74 12.86 2.15
CA PHE A 82 1.38 13.29 1.79
C PHE A 82 1.29 14.78 1.48
N THR A 83 1.96 15.62 2.27
CA THR A 83 2.01 17.06 2.01
C THR A 83 2.72 17.36 0.67
N ILE A 84 3.78 16.62 0.35
CA ILE A 84 4.52 16.80 -0.90
C ILE A 84 3.69 16.34 -2.09
N PHE A 85 3.02 15.18 -2.01
CA PHE A 85 2.14 14.67 -3.06
C PHE A 85 1.00 15.66 -3.34
N LYS A 86 0.32 16.13 -2.29
CA LYS A 86 -0.75 17.12 -2.40
C LYS A 86 -0.28 18.39 -3.11
N ARG A 87 0.83 18.98 -2.66
CA ARG A 87 1.40 20.19 -3.28
C ARG A 87 1.82 19.95 -4.73
N SER A 88 2.37 18.78 -5.04
CA SER A 88 2.76 18.43 -6.40
C SER A 88 1.54 18.36 -7.32
N PHE A 89 0.44 17.76 -6.86
CA PHE A 89 -0.82 17.74 -7.58
C PHE A 89 -1.42 19.14 -7.75
N GLU A 90 -1.50 19.92 -6.68
CA GLU A 90 -2.03 21.30 -6.72
C GLU A 90 -1.26 22.18 -7.71
N ARG A 91 0.06 21.99 -7.81
CA ARG A 91 0.93 22.75 -8.71
C ARG A 91 0.83 22.31 -10.17
N ASN A 92 0.74 21.01 -10.43
CA ASN A 92 0.91 20.44 -11.77
C ASN A 92 -0.41 19.93 -12.38
N GLY A 93 -1.49 19.84 -11.61
CA GLY A 93 -2.79 19.29 -12.03
C GLY A 93 -2.80 17.78 -12.23
N THR A 94 -1.65 17.12 -12.15
CA THR A 94 -1.49 15.67 -12.27
C THR A 94 -0.24 15.18 -11.54
N LEU A 95 -0.12 13.87 -11.36
CA LEU A 95 1.09 13.22 -10.83
C LEU A 95 1.61 12.18 -11.83
N PRO A 96 2.94 12.02 -11.97
CA PRO A 96 3.50 10.88 -12.67
C PRO A 96 2.99 9.55 -12.10
N LYS A 97 2.78 8.53 -12.94
CA LYS A 97 2.20 7.24 -12.51
C LYS A 97 2.96 6.61 -11.33
N SER A 98 4.29 6.65 -11.34
CA SER A 98 5.12 6.14 -10.24
C SER A 98 4.86 6.87 -8.91
N ILE A 99 4.63 8.18 -8.95
CA ILE A 99 4.32 9.00 -7.78
C ILE A 99 2.89 8.72 -7.29
N ALA A 100 1.94 8.56 -8.20
CA ALA A 100 0.56 8.18 -7.88
C ALA A 100 0.51 6.82 -7.17
N THR A 101 1.26 5.84 -7.69
CA THR A 101 1.39 4.52 -7.06
C THR A 101 2.00 4.60 -5.65
N MET A 102 3.04 5.42 -5.47
CA MET A 102 3.63 5.66 -4.14
C MET A 102 2.62 6.31 -3.20
N TYR A 103 1.88 7.32 -3.66
CA TYR A 103 0.86 8.00 -2.87
C TYR A 103 -0.22 7.01 -2.40
N ALA A 104 -0.76 6.21 -3.31
CA ALA A 104 -1.74 5.18 -2.97
C ALA A 104 -1.21 4.19 -1.92
N LYS A 105 0.03 3.70 -2.10
CA LYS A 105 0.67 2.78 -1.15
C LYS A 105 0.81 3.36 0.24
N GLU A 106 1.36 4.57 0.34
CA GLU A 106 1.54 5.21 1.66
C GLU A 106 0.19 5.51 2.33
N LEU A 107 -0.85 5.91 1.57
CA LEU A 107 -2.20 6.07 2.10
C LEU A 107 -2.74 4.75 2.68
N LEU A 108 -2.66 3.66 1.92
CA LEU A 108 -3.16 2.35 2.38
C LEU A 108 -2.38 1.81 3.58
N LYS A 109 -1.10 2.17 3.69
CA LYS A 109 -0.22 1.71 4.77
C LYS A 109 -0.41 2.50 6.07
N CYS A 110 -0.47 3.82 6.00
CA CYS A 110 -0.43 4.68 7.18
C CYS A 110 -1.27 5.97 7.08
N GLY A 111 -2.13 6.12 6.06
CA GLY A 111 -2.97 7.30 5.90
C GLY A 111 -4.03 7.41 6.98
N SER A 112 -4.20 8.60 7.53
CA SER A 112 -5.33 8.97 8.38
C SER A 112 -6.57 9.30 7.55
N PRO A 113 -7.78 9.35 8.13
CA PRO A 113 -8.98 9.80 7.41
C PRO A 113 -8.83 11.16 6.73
N GLU A 114 -8.08 12.08 7.36
CA GLU A 114 -7.78 13.39 6.80
C GLU A 114 -6.87 13.29 5.56
N ASP A 115 -5.88 12.41 5.58
CA ASP A 115 -4.97 12.20 4.46
C ASP A 115 -5.73 11.65 3.25
N PHE A 116 -6.66 10.71 3.46
CA PHE A 116 -7.57 10.22 2.42
C PHE A 116 -8.47 11.32 1.86
N THR A 117 -9.02 12.18 2.73
CA THR A 117 -9.83 13.33 2.32
C THR A 117 -9.02 14.30 1.46
N ASN A 118 -7.78 14.57 1.83
CA ASN A 118 -6.88 15.43 1.07
C ASN A 118 -6.48 14.82 -0.29
N ALA A 119 -6.39 13.51 -0.39
CA ALA A 119 -6.04 12.80 -1.62
C ALA A 119 -7.22 12.61 -2.58
N LEU A 120 -8.45 12.72 -2.06
CA LEU A 120 -9.69 12.41 -2.79
C LEU A 120 -9.82 13.13 -4.14
N PRO A 121 -9.56 14.47 -4.26
CA PRO A 121 -9.71 15.17 -5.55
C PRO A 121 -8.86 14.55 -6.66
N TYR A 122 -7.64 14.15 -6.33
CA TYR A 122 -6.73 13.50 -7.27
C TYR A 122 -7.27 12.12 -7.71
N PHE A 123 -7.49 11.21 -6.77
CA PHE A 123 -7.90 9.84 -7.10
C PHE A 123 -9.31 9.75 -7.71
N GLN A 124 -10.22 10.65 -7.36
CA GLN A 124 -11.51 10.74 -8.04
C GLN A 124 -11.37 11.24 -9.49
N GLY A 125 -10.48 12.18 -9.74
CA GLY A 125 -10.18 12.67 -11.08
C GLY A 125 -9.62 11.55 -11.96
N GLU A 126 -8.60 10.86 -11.49
CA GLU A 126 -7.99 9.72 -12.19
C GLU A 126 -9.03 8.62 -12.47
N TYR A 127 -9.80 8.21 -11.47
CA TYR A 127 -10.82 7.18 -11.62
C TYR A 127 -11.89 7.52 -12.65
N ARG A 128 -12.29 8.79 -12.74
CA ARG A 128 -13.27 9.23 -13.75
C ARG A 128 -12.71 9.22 -15.16
N ASN A 129 -11.44 9.58 -15.31
CA ASN A 129 -10.78 9.61 -16.61
C ASN A 129 -10.47 8.20 -17.12
N SER A 130 -9.90 7.37 -16.28
CA SER A 130 -9.59 5.97 -16.58
C SER A 130 -9.46 5.21 -15.25
N PRO A 131 -10.44 4.36 -14.88
CA PRO A 131 -10.35 3.60 -13.65
C PRO A 131 -9.06 2.80 -13.60
N ASP A 132 -8.19 3.14 -12.66
CA ASP A 132 -6.95 2.42 -12.39
C ASP A 132 -6.98 1.77 -11.01
N ILE A 133 -6.04 0.89 -10.77
CA ILE A 133 -6.04 0.08 -9.56
C ILE A 133 -5.71 0.91 -8.30
N GLU A 134 -4.85 1.93 -8.43
CA GLU A 134 -4.49 2.81 -7.34
C GLU A 134 -5.71 3.61 -6.87
N SER A 135 -6.40 4.23 -7.81
CA SER A 135 -7.63 4.98 -7.52
C SER A 135 -8.72 4.08 -6.96
N THR A 136 -8.86 2.88 -7.52
CA THR A 136 -9.85 1.89 -7.05
C THR A 136 -9.61 1.52 -5.58
N CYS A 137 -8.39 1.18 -5.20
CA CYS A 137 -8.05 0.81 -3.82
C CYS A 137 -8.24 1.98 -2.85
N VAL A 138 -7.75 3.17 -3.20
CA VAL A 138 -7.87 4.37 -2.36
C VAL A 138 -9.33 4.78 -2.18
N LEU A 139 -10.11 4.81 -3.26
CA LEU A 139 -11.53 5.19 -3.21
C LEU A 139 -12.38 4.16 -2.47
N SER A 140 -12.12 2.87 -2.63
CA SER A 140 -12.80 1.82 -1.87
C SER A 140 -12.63 2.04 -0.38
N ARG A 141 -11.40 2.24 0.10
CA ARG A 141 -11.15 2.55 1.52
C ARG A 141 -11.79 3.85 1.96
N TYR A 142 -11.61 4.92 1.16
CA TYR A 142 -12.18 6.23 1.49
C TYR A 142 -13.70 6.17 1.67
N TYR A 143 -14.43 5.60 0.71
CA TYR A 143 -15.89 5.54 0.77
C TYR A 143 -16.38 4.63 1.90
N ARG A 144 -15.74 3.48 2.15
CA ARG A 144 -16.08 2.63 3.29
C ARG A 144 -15.91 3.38 4.62
N MET A 145 -14.77 4.04 4.84
CA MET A 145 -14.47 4.78 6.06
C MET A 145 -15.44 5.94 6.31
N ASN A 146 -15.95 6.56 5.25
CA ASN A 146 -16.90 7.68 5.34
C ASN A 146 -18.37 7.24 5.29
N GLY A 147 -18.66 5.94 5.22
CA GLY A 147 -20.03 5.43 5.19
C GLY A 147 -20.78 5.66 3.87
N ASP A 148 -20.09 6.07 2.80
CA ASP A 148 -20.68 6.22 1.45
C ASP A 148 -20.70 4.85 0.75
N TYR A 149 -21.56 3.98 1.25
CA TYR A 149 -21.58 2.58 0.85
C TYR A 149 -22.01 2.36 -0.60
N ASP A 150 -22.87 3.23 -1.13
CA ASP A 150 -23.27 3.15 -2.55
C ASP A 150 -22.08 3.33 -3.47
N LYS A 151 -21.24 4.34 -3.22
CA LYS A 151 -20.00 4.54 -3.98
C LYS A 151 -18.96 3.48 -3.68
N PHE A 152 -18.87 3.04 -2.41
CA PHE A 152 -17.97 1.95 -2.02
C PHE A 152 -18.24 0.70 -2.86
N PHE A 153 -19.47 0.20 -2.85
CA PHE A 153 -19.83 -0.99 -3.62
C PHE A 153 -19.72 -0.76 -5.13
N SER A 154 -20.07 0.42 -5.62
CA SER A 154 -19.91 0.74 -7.04
C SER A 154 -18.46 0.63 -7.51
N VAL A 155 -17.49 1.05 -6.69
CA VAL A 155 -16.06 0.97 -7.02
C VAL A 155 -15.53 -0.44 -6.77
N ALA A 156 -15.80 -1.02 -5.61
CA ALA A 156 -15.25 -2.31 -5.20
C ALA A 156 -15.75 -3.46 -6.09
N LEU A 157 -17.05 -3.55 -6.36
CA LEU A 157 -17.62 -4.64 -7.15
C LEU A 157 -17.24 -4.58 -8.62
N LYS A 158 -17.00 -3.38 -9.19
CA LYS A 158 -16.44 -3.27 -10.54
C LYS A 158 -15.04 -3.88 -10.64
N ASN A 159 -14.22 -3.70 -9.62
CA ASN A 159 -12.88 -4.31 -9.59
C ASN A 159 -12.98 -5.84 -9.47
N VAL A 160 -13.78 -6.34 -8.53
CA VAL A 160 -13.96 -7.78 -8.31
C VAL A 160 -14.55 -8.48 -9.54
N ALA A 161 -15.44 -7.81 -10.27
CA ALA A 161 -16.06 -8.38 -11.47
C ALA A 161 -15.10 -8.59 -12.64
N VAL A 162 -13.90 -7.96 -12.62
CA VAL A 162 -12.90 -8.10 -13.70
C VAL A 162 -11.77 -9.03 -13.23
N ASP A 163 -10.90 -8.54 -12.35
CA ASP A 163 -9.73 -9.29 -11.88
C ASP A 163 -9.69 -9.41 -10.35
N GLY A 164 -10.24 -8.41 -9.66
CA GLY A 164 -10.12 -8.31 -8.21
C GLY A 164 -8.69 -8.05 -7.74
N CYS A 165 -8.54 -7.52 -6.52
CA CYS A 165 -7.26 -7.46 -5.84
C CYS A 165 -7.44 -7.63 -4.32
N SER A 166 -6.39 -8.07 -3.66
CA SER A 166 -6.42 -8.35 -2.22
C SER A 166 -6.82 -7.13 -1.39
N GLU A 167 -6.41 -5.92 -1.78
CA GLU A 167 -6.77 -4.69 -1.08
C GLU A 167 -8.28 -4.44 -1.09
N VAL A 168 -8.93 -4.57 -2.25
CA VAL A 168 -10.38 -4.38 -2.38
C VAL A 168 -11.15 -5.47 -1.64
N CYS A 169 -10.69 -6.72 -1.71
CA CYS A 169 -11.27 -7.82 -0.94
C CYS A 169 -11.14 -7.57 0.57
N CYS A 170 -10.02 -7.03 1.05
CA CYS A 170 -9.87 -6.62 2.45
C CYS A 170 -10.84 -5.52 2.86
N GLU A 171 -11.13 -4.55 1.98
CA GLU A 171 -12.12 -3.49 2.28
C GLU A 171 -13.55 -4.05 2.34
N LEU A 172 -13.90 -5.00 1.44
CA LEU A 172 -15.19 -5.71 1.51
C LEU A 172 -15.30 -6.53 2.79
N GLY A 173 -14.26 -7.29 3.13
CA GLY A 173 -14.20 -8.03 4.39
C GLY A 173 -14.37 -7.13 5.62
N ALA A 174 -13.69 -5.98 5.64
CA ALA A 174 -13.82 -5.01 6.72
C ALA A 174 -15.23 -4.42 6.83
N TYR A 175 -15.89 -4.15 5.70
CA TYR A 175 -17.28 -3.70 5.70
C TYR A 175 -18.22 -4.71 6.37
N TYR A 176 -18.17 -5.98 5.97
CA TYR A 176 -19.02 -7.01 6.53
C TYR A 176 -18.66 -7.32 8.00
N PHE A 177 -17.38 -7.26 8.35
CA PHE A 177 -16.93 -7.39 9.73
C PHE A 177 -17.52 -6.28 10.64
N ASP A 178 -17.51 -5.03 10.18
CA ASP A 178 -18.11 -3.89 10.88
C ASP A 178 -19.64 -4.03 11.03
N LYS A 179 -20.29 -4.80 10.16
CA LYS A 179 -21.73 -5.15 10.25
C LYS A 179 -21.99 -6.39 11.08
N ALA A 180 -20.96 -6.98 11.69
CA ALA A 180 -21.03 -8.27 12.40
C ALA A 180 -21.50 -9.45 11.51
N ASP A 181 -21.40 -9.33 10.21
CA ASP A 181 -21.58 -10.43 9.28
C ASP A 181 -20.24 -11.14 9.08
N TYR A 182 -19.86 -11.93 10.06
CA TYR A 182 -18.56 -12.58 10.11
C TYR A 182 -18.43 -13.71 9.07
N GLU A 183 -19.55 -14.28 8.65
CA GLU A 183 -19.58 -15.29 7.61
C GLU A 183 -19.17 -14.69 6.28
N GLU A 184 -19.83 -13.63 5.84
CA GLU A 184 -19.50 -12.93 4.60
C GLU A 184 -18.11 -12.27 4.68
N ALA A 185 -17.76 -11.65 5.81
CA ALA A 185 -16.44 -11.09 6.04
C ALA A 185 -15.32 -12.13 5.85
N SER A 186 -15.53 -13.37 6.34
CA SER A 186 -14.55 -14.44 6.21
C SER A 186 -14.32 -14.85 4.77
N LEU A 187 -15.34 -14.86 3.92
CA LEU A 187 -15.23 -15.15 2.50
C LEU A 187 -14.36 -14.10 1.78
N TRP A 188 -14.58 -12.82 2.08
CA TRP A 188 -13.79 -11.75 1.47
C TRP A 188 -12.34 -11.75 1.92
N TYR A 189 -12.06 -11.99 3.20
CA TYR A 189 -10.68 -12.12 3.67
C TYR A 189 -9.99 -13.39 3.15
N TYR A 190 -10.74 -14.48 2.97
CA TYR A 190 -10.23 -15.67 2.29
C TYR A 190 -9.85 -15.35 0.85
N ASN A 191 -10.73 -14.68 0.09
CA ASN A 191 -10.44 -14.24 -1.27
C ASN A 191 -9.20 -13.34 -1.33
N ALA A 192 -9.05 -12.41 -0.36
CA ALA A 192 -7.88 -11.57 -0.27
C ALA A 192 -6.58 -12.37 -0.08
N ALA A 193 -6.60 -13.42 0.76
CA ALA A 193 -5.41 -14.19 1.11
C ALA A 193 -5.04 -15.25 0.06
N PHE A 194 -6.03 -15.85 -0.63
CA PHE A 194 -5.80 -17.06 -1.43
C PHE A 194 -6.20 -16.97 -2.89
N GLU A 195 -7.21 -16.14 -3.23
CA GLU A 195 -7.80 -16.13 -4.58
C GLU A 195 -7.38 -14.90 -5.40
N THR A 196 -6.90 -13.83 -4.74
CA THR A 196 -6.48 -12.60 -5.39
C THR A 196 -5.01 -12.27 -5.09
N LYS A 197 -4.47 -11.27 -5.79
CA LYS A 197 -3.09 -10.81 -5.59
C LYS A 197 -3.06 -9.39 -5.06
N PRO A 198 -2.16 -9.09 -4.12
CA PRO A 198 -1.93 -7.72 -3.69
C PRO A 198 -1.20 -6.94 -4.79
N VAL A 199 -1.59 -5.68 -4.99
CA VAL A 199 -0.99 -4.78 -5.99
C VAL A 199 -0.29 -3.58 -5.35
N LEU A 200 -0.73 -3.15 -4.19
CA LEU A 200 -0.17 -2.00 -3.47
C LEU A 200 0.40 -2.38 -2.10
N ASP A 201 -0.24 -3.29 -1.38
CA ASP A 201 0.14 -3.70 -0.02
C ASP A 201 0.14 -5.24 0.08
N VAL A 202 1.34 -5.83 0.10
CA VAL A 202 1.52 -7.29 0.22
C VAL A 202 0.81 -7.90 1.40
N GLU A 203 0.65 -7.14 2.48
CA GLU A 203 -0.01 -7.62 3.69
C GLU A 203 -1.50 -7.88 3.49
N CYS A 204 -2.12 -7.25 2.50
CA CYS A 204 -3.51 -7.51 2.14
C CYS A 204 -3.71 -8.90 1.51
N GLY A 205 -2.69 -9.45 0.83
CA GLY A 205 -2.67 -10.84 0.37
C GLY A 205 -1.97 -11.80 1.33
N GLY A 206 -1.61 -11.36 2.53
CA GLY A 206 -0.82 -12.11 3.49
C GLY A 206 -1.25 -11.88 4.94
N GLY A 207 -0.34 -11.35 5.76
CA GLY A 207 -0.52 -11.24 7.21
C GLY A 207 -1.80 -10.54 7.65
N LYS A 208 -2.17 -9.42 7.05
CA LYS A 208 -3.41 -8.68 7.38
C LYS A 208 -4.66 -9.50 7.08
N ALA A 209 -4.75 -10.07 5.88
CA ALA A 209 -5.91 -10.86 5.48
C ALA A 209 -6.08 -12.11 6.34
N LEU A 210 -4.99 -12.85 6.61
CA LEU A 210 -5.00 -14.05 7.45
C LEU A 210 -5.38 -13.74 8.90
N HIS A 211 -4.86 -12.64 9.46
CA HIS A 211 -5.23 -12.21 10.81
C HIS A 211 -6.72 -11.86 10.89
N ALA A 212 -7.20 -11.06 9.94
CA ALA A 212 -8.60 -10.68 9.89
C ALA A 212 -9.54 -11.89 9.69
N LEU A 213 -9.14 -12.84 8.84
CA LEU A 213 -9.86 -14.11 8.66
C LEU A 213 -9.95 -14.91 9.97
N SER A 214 -8.84 -15.01 10.69
CA SER A 214 -8.81 -15.68 12.00
C SER A 214 -9.73 -14.98 13.01
N GLU A 215 -9.76 -13.64 13.01
CA GLU A 215 -10.65 -12.88 13.88
C GLU A 215 -12.12 -13.07 13.51
N CYS A 216 -12.47 -13.15 12.22
CA CYS A 216 -13.82 -13.49 11.78
C CYS A 216 -14.29 -14.82 12.33
N TYR A 217 -13.47 -15.86 12.20
CA TYR A 217 -13.84 -17.18 12.73
C TYR A 217 -13.99 -17.18 14.25
N SER A 218 -13.14 -16.46 14.97
CA SER A 218 -13.26 -16.31 16.42
C SER A 218 -14.58 -15.64 16.81
N ARG A 219 -14.90 -14.50 16.19
CA ARG A 219 -16.15 -13.76 16.46
C ARG A 219 -17.39 -14.57 16.08
N TRP A 220 -17.32 -15.27 14.96
CA TRP A 220 -18.42 -16.12 14.50
C TRP A 220 -18.67 -17.30 15.45
N ALA A 221 -17.61 -17.96 15.91
CA ALA A 221 -17.71 -19.01 16.92
C ALA A 221 -18.33 -18.51 18.22
N ASP A 222 -17.89 -17.36 18.73
CA ASP A 222 -18.45 -16.72 19.94
C ASP A 222 -19.94 -16.40 19.76
N GLU A 223 -20.36 -15.92 18.61
CA GLU A 223 -21.76 -15.64 18.31
C GLU A 223 -22.61 -16.92 18.30
N LYS A 224 -22.12 -17.98 17.63
CA LYS A 224 -22.81 -19.28 17.62
C LYS A 224 -22.90 -19.89 19.02
N GLN A 225 -21.83 -19.77 19.83
CA GLN A 225 -21.83 -20.26 21.22
C GLN A 225 -22.88 -19.50 22.08
N LYS A 226 -22.91 -18.17 21.95
CA LYS A 226 -23.94 -17.36 22.67
C LYS A 226 -25.37 -17.76 22.28
N LYS A 227 -25.60 -18.00 20.96
CA LYS A 227 -26.90 -18.49 20.48
C LYS A 227 -27.24 -19.86 21.08
N LEU A 228 -26.26 -20.78 21.10
CA LEU A 228 -26.44 -22.10 21.71
C LEU A 228 -26.74 -22.01 23.20
N ASP A 229 -26.05 -21.15 23.95
CA ASP A 229 -26.22 -20.94 25.37
C ASP A 229 -27.58 -20.33 25.74
N SER A 230 -28.17 -19.57 24.82
CA SER A 230 -29.50 -18.97 24.97
C SER A 230 -30.65 -19.95 24.74
N LEU A 231 -30.39 -21.13 24.17
CA LEU A 231 -31.42 -22.14 23.92
C LEU A 231 -31.84 -22.85 25.22
N PRO A 232 -33.13 -23.22 25.36
CA PRO A 232 -33.60 -24.01 26.49
C PRO A 232 -32.83 -25.34 26.61
N PRO A 233 -32.63 -25.87 27.85
CA PRO A 233 -31.83 -27.08 28.07
C PRO A 233 -32.23 -28.30 27.23
N LYS A 234 -33.51 -28.46 26.93
CA LYS A 234 -34.02 -29.56 26.07
C LYS A 234 -33.60 -29.46 24.60
N SER A 235 -33.33 -28.26 24.11
CA SER A 235 -32.91 -28.03 22.70
C SER A 235 -31.39 -28.16 22.52
N ARG A 236 -30.59 -28.07 23.59
CA ARG A 236 -29.13 -28.15 23.53
C ARG A 236 -28.60 -29.56 23.19
N ASN A 237 -29.38 -30.60 23.46
CA ASN A 237 -28.97 -32.00 23.24
C ASN A 237 -29.16 -32.48 21.78
N VAL A 238 -29.87 -31.74 20.94
CA VAL A 238 -30.10 -32.10 19.53
C VAL A 238 -28.86 -31.82 18.67
N PHE A 239 -27.97 -30.97 19.13
CA PHE A 239 -26.76 -30.58 18.38
C PHE A 239 -25.47 -31.27 18.84
N LYS A 240 -25.55 -32.31 19.68
CA LYS A 240 -24.41 -33.11 20.16
C LYS A 240 -24.32 -34.49 19.50
N GLY A 241 -24.94 -34.67 18.37
CA GLY A 241 -24.93 -35.93 17.64
C GLY A 241 -24.42 -35.72 16.22
N ASP A 242 -23.31 -36.35 15.99
CA ASP A 242 -22.56 -36.81 14.83
C ASP A 242 -21.23 -36.12 14.58
#